data_a72fc49fc3d2b5a6c5b91856e1b47fa2
#
_entry.id   a72fc49fc3d2b5a6c5b91856e1b47fa2
#
_cell.length_a   1.000
_cell.length_b   1.000
_cell.length_c   1.000
_cell.angle_alpha   90.00
_cell.angle_beta   90.00
_cell.angle_gamma   90.00
#
_symmetry.space_group_name_H-M   'P 1'
#
loop_
_entity.id
_entity.type
_entity.pdbx_description
1 polymer ?
#
loop_
_entity_poly.entity_id
_entity_poly.type
_entity_poly.pdbx_seq_one_letter_code
_entity_poly.pdbx_strand_id
1 'polypeptide(L)'
;MSITYLTSKGTPIKISHFPGWTRYKYKNLIDRFSNITINALPENLQLITCVDDDSVAHDRSPLIKQLNKSNIPFINAAEHKDVYPWVNNKKIQLIYDALQNVEAEYCLILDGIDVTINQDLNDVIDIFKTYGKKIIFNATPWAHPHVILDLVPNRKELYGTYCFLNAGCCIGETKALKEFYKEVLDIFNATKKEEDKYWESEQYFVRKAFAKNMDTVFFDYDCRIFQVWHKTEVGLPDIDETTGNITYRIIHVKKRKEDNSSETKEED
;
A
#
# COMPACT_ATOMS: atom_id res chain seq x y z
N MET A 1 26.94 -2.39 13.22
CA MET A 1 26.12 -3.55 12.75
C MET A 1 24.85 -2.98 12.14
N SER A 2 24.52 -3.36 10.92
CA SER A 2 23.22 -2.98 10.32
C SER A 2 22.14 -3.90 10.93
N ILE A 3 21.10 -3.31 11.51
CA ILE A 3 19.96 -4.08 12.03
C ILE A 3 19.07 -4.44 10.82
N THR A 4 18.84 -5.73 10.62
CA THR A 4 17.84 -6.22 9.67
C THR A 4 16.50 -6.28 10.37
N TYR A 5 15.52 -5.55 9.85
CA TYR A 5 14.16 -5.56 10.38
C TYR A 5 13.38 -6.76 9.83
N LEU A 6 12.72 -7.49 10.71
CA LEU A 6 12.03 -8.73 10.37
C LEU A 6 10.52 -8.62 10.56
N THR A 7 9.75 -9.24 9.68
CA THR A 7 8.29 -9.44 9.84
C THR A 7 8.01 -10.34 11.04
N SER A 8 6.76 -10.42 11.47
CA SER A 8 6.31 -11.35 12.51
C SER A 8 6.58 -12.83 12.18
N LYS A 9 6.91 -13.15 10.94
CA LYS A 9 7.29 -14.49 10.46
C LYS A 9 8.81 -14.69 10.33
N GLY A 10 9.61 -13.70 10.77
CA GLY A 10 11.07 -13.77 10.73
C GLY A 10 11.67 -13.52 9.33
N THR A 11 10.89 -13.04 8.37
CA THR A 11 11.39 -12.65 7.05
C THR A 11 11.82 -11.18 7.03
N PRO A 12 12.90 -10.80 6.32
CA PRO A 12 13.30 -9.40 6.21
C PRO A 12 12.22 -8.52 5.59
N ILE A 13 11.94 -7.35 6.21
CA ILE A 13 10.99 -6.37 5.68
C ILE A 13 11.61 -5.66 4.49
N LYS A 14 11.09 -5.87 3.28
CA LYS A 14 11.61 -5.24 2.07
C LYS A 14 11.03 -3.85 1.84
N ILE A 15 9.72 -3.72 1.91
CA ILE A 15 8.99 -2.48 1.68
C ILE A 15 7.99 -2.27 2.80
N SER A 16 7.99 -1.09 3.40
CA SER A 16 7.05 -0.68 4.44
C SER A 16 6.04 0.31 3.90
N HIS A 17 4.75 0.09 4.20
CA HIS A 17 3.66 0.99 3.88
C HIS A 17 2.93 1.42 5.15
N PHE A 18 2.79 2.73 5.37
CA PHE A 18 2.22 3.36 6.56
C PHE A 18 0.91 4.11 6.22
N PRO A 19 -0.18 3.43 5.83
CA PRO A 19 -1.34 4.04 5.21
C PRO A 19 -2.09 4.99 6.15
N GLY A 20 -2.51 6.12 5.61
CA GLY A 20 -3.38 7.09 6.28
C GLY A 20 -2.76 7.68 7.54
N TRP A 21 -3.48 7.60 8.68
CA TRP A 21 -3.03 8.18 9.96
C TRP A 21 -1.79 7.50 10.54
N THR A 22 -1.47 6.28 10.14
CA THR A 22 -0.32 5.54 10.69
C THR A 22 1.00 6.22 10.33
N ARG A 23 1.10 6.94 9.21
CA ARG A 23 2.27 7.73 8.83
C ARG A 23 2.67 8.75 9.90
N TYR A 24 1.72 9.37 10.58
CA TYR A 24 2.01 10.32 11.65
C TYR A 24 2.48 9.61 12.92
N LYS A 25 1.91 8.46 13.21
CA LYS A 25 2.26 7.66 14.37
C LYS A 25 3.66 7.06 14.27
N TYR A 26 4.04 6.62 13.06
CA TYR A 26 5.32 5.97 12.79
C TYR A 26 6.34 6.91 12.16
N LYS A 27 6.19 8.23 12.34
CA LYS A 27 7.09 9.23 11.74
C LYS A 27 8.57 8.90 11.97
N ASN A 28 8.98 8.59 13.20
CA ASN A 28 10.36 8.25 13.52
C ASN A 28 10.86 6.99 12.79
N LEU A 29 9.97 6.02 12.56
CA LEU A 29 10.30 4.80 11.83
C LEU A 29 10.43 5.08 10.34
N ILE A 30 9.53 5.90 9.77
CA ILE A 30 9.61 6.38 8.39
C ILE A 30 10.91 7.16 8.16
N ASP A 31 11.24 8.08 9.06
CA ASP A 31 12.49 8.88 8.99
C ASP A 31 13.72 7.96 9.04
N ARG A 32 13.71 6.91 9.87
CA ARG A 32 14.79 5.91 9.93
C ARG A 32 14.89 5.11 8.62
N PHE A 33 13.78 4.58 8.11
CA PHE A 33 13.76 3.76 6.91
C PHE A 33 14.09 4.56 5.65
N SER A 34 13.61 5.79 5.52
CA SER A 34 13.93 6.66 4.39
C SER A 34 15.41 7.03 4.29
N ASN A 35 16.16 6.82 5.37
CA ASN A 35 17.62 7.02 5.39
C ASN A 35 18.42 5.80 4.92
N ILE A 36 17.79 4.64 4.72
CA ILE A 36 18.43 3.45 4.16
C ILE A 36 18.79 3.74 2.69
N THR A 37 20.01 3.45 2.31
CA THR A 37 20.46 3.53 0.92
C THR A 37 20.12 2.23 0.21
N ILE A 38 19.50 2.32 -0.96
CA ILE A 38 19.19 1.19 -1.84
C ILE A 38 20.32 1.09 -2.86
N ASN A 39 20.92 -0.09 -3.04
CA ASN A 39 22.07 -0.22 -3.94
C ASN A 39 21.64 -0.33 -5.40
N ALA A 40 20.64 -1.14 -5.70
CA ALA A 40 20.13 -1.31 -7.05
C ALA A 40 18.70 -1.90 -7.07
N LEU A 41 18.04 -1.77 -8.22
CA LEU A 41 16.88 -2.57 -8.61
C LEU A 41 17.33 -3.64 -9.60
N PRO A 42 16.59 -4.78 -9.70
CA PRO A 42 16.76 -5.71 -10.82
C PRO A 42 16.64 -4.99 -12.16
N GLU A 43 17.50 -5.33 -13.15
CA GLU A 43 17.54 -4.64 -14.46
C GLU A 43 16.20 -4.68 -15.21
N ASN A 44 15.42 -5.74 -15.04
CA ASN A 44 14.13 -5.92 -15.67
C ASN A 44 12.94 -5.42 -14.83
N LEU A 45 13.19 -4.61 -13.79
CA LEU A 45 12.18 -4.02 -12.90
C LEU A 45 12.14 -2.49 -13.06
N GLN A 46 10.99 -1.94 -13.45
CA GLN A 46 10.71 -0.50 -13.39
C GLN A 46 9.95 -0.14 -12.11
N LEU A 47 10.42 0.88 -11.39
CA LEU A 47 9.69 1.45 -10.27
C LEU A 47 8.82 2.62 -10.74
N ILE A 48 7.55 2.62 -10.33
CA ILE A 48 6.59 3.71 -10.55
C ILE A 48 6.08 4.18 -9.21
N THR A 49 5.98 5.50 -9.03
CA THR A 49 5.25 6.15 -7.94
C THR A 49 4.30 7.21 -8.49
N CYS A 50 3.43 7.75 -7.65
CA CYS A 50 2.48 8.79 -8.06
C CYS A 50 2.36 9.84 -6.94
N VAL A 51 3.13 10.92 -7.07
CA VAL A 51 3.25 12.00 -6.08
C VAL A 51 3.15 13.35 -6.79
N ASP A 52 2.26 14.22 -6.34
CA ASP A 52 2.12 15.56 -6.87
C ASP A 52 3.37 16.44 -6.63
N ASP A 53 3.62 17.39 -7.53
CA ASP A 53 4.81 18.24 -7.49
C ASP A 53 4.89 19.09 -6.20
N ASP A 54 3.77 19.51 -5.62
CA ASP A 54 3.74 20.23 -4.36
C ASP A 54 4.25 19.37 -3.19
N SER A 55 3.85 18.11 -3.16
CA SER A 55 4.34 17.15 -2.16
C SER A 55 5.84 16.85 -2.33
N VAL A 56 6.34 16.81 -3.56
CA VAL A 56 7.78 16.66 -3.85
C VAL A 56 8.55 17.90 -3.42
N ALA A 57 8.10 19.10 -3.82
CA ALA A 57 8.73 20.38 -3.51
C ALA A 57 8.83 20.64 -2.00
N HIS A 58 7.88 20.16 -1.20
CA HIS A 58 7.87 20.30 0.26
C HIS A 58 8.44 19.10 1.02
N ASP A 59 9.19 18.22 0.35
CA ASP A 59 9.87 17.03 0.94
C ASP A 59 8.91 16.11 1.72
N ARG A 60 7.65 16.01 1.24
CA ARG A 60 6.60 15.19 1.88
C ARG A 60 6.61 13.72 1.44
N SER A 61 7.47 13.36 0.49
CA SER A 61 7.61 12.00 -0.03
C SER A 61 8.89 11.33 0.48
N PRO A 62 8.82 10.48 1.50
CA PRO A 62 9.96 9.73 1.99
C PRO A 62 10.53 8.78 0.93
N LEU A 63 9.68 8.22 0.07
CA LEU A 63 10.11 7.33 -1.01
C LEU A 63 10.93 8.09 -2.07
N ILE A 64 10.43 9.20 -2.61
CA ILE A 64 11.15 9.98 -3.63
C ILE A 64 12.49 10.48 -3.08
N LYS A 65 12.53 10.97 -1.84
CA LYS A 65 13.76 11.36 -1.16
C LYS A 65 14.77 10.22 -1.09
N GLN A 66 14.30 9.02 -0.72
CA GLN A 66 15.13 7.82 -0.63
C GLN A 66 15.67 7.39 -2.00
N LEU A 67 14.82 7.37 -3.03
CA LEU A 67 15.20 7.00 -4.39
C LEU A 67 16.23 7.97 -4.98
N ASN A 68 16.01 9.28 -4.83
CA ASN A 68 16.96 10.32 -5.27
C ASN A 68 18.31 10.19 -4.57
N LYS A 69 18.31 10.03 -3.23
CA LYS A 69 19.53 9.82 -2.44
C LYS A 69 20.31 8.58 -2.88
N SER A 70 19.61 7.54 -3.32
CA SER A 70 20.19 6.28 -3.74
C SER A 70 20.51 6.21 -5.24
N ASN A 71 20.22 7.28 -6.00
CA ASN A 71 20.33 7.33 -7.48
C ASN A 71 19.57 6.20 -8.18
N ILE A 72 18.42 5.80 -7.64
CA ILE A 72 17.55 4.77 -8.24
C ILE A 72 16.64 5.43 -9.26
N PRO A 73 16.63 4.97 -10.54
CA PRO A 73 15.70 5.48 -11.55
C PRO A 73 14.26 5.06 -11.24
N PHE A 74 13.33 6.00 -11.39
CA PHE A 74 11.90 5.73 -11.20
C PHE A 74 11.07 6.64 -12.11
N ILE A 75 9.79 6.29 -12.29
CA ILE A 75 8.79 7.12 -12.96
C ILE A 75 7.88 7.71 -11.87
N ASN A 76 7.78 9.04 -11.78
CA ASN A 76 6.71 9.68 -11.02
C ASN A 76 5.54 9.98 -11.96
N ALA A 77 4.46 9.20 -11.88
CA ALA A 77 3.32 9.28 -12.78
C ALA A 77 2.57 10.64 -12.71
N ALA A 78 2.71 11.39 -11.61
CA ALA A 78 2.09 12.70 -11.43
C ALA A 78 3.05 13.88 -11.70
N GLU A 79 4.30 13.62 -12.09
CA GLU A 79 5.28 14.67 -12.38
C GLU A 79 4.81 15.59 -13.51
N HIS A 80 4.85 16.91 -13.23
CA HIS A 80 4.41 17.98 -14.15
C HIS A 80 2.94 17.85 -14.62
N LYS A 81 2.07 17.20 -13.82
CA LYS A 81 0.64 17.11 -14.10
C LYS A 81 -0.15 18.08 -13.21
N ASP A 82 -1.16 18.71 -13.78
CA ASP A 82 -2.14 19.47 -12.99
C ASP A 82 -3.11 18.50 -12.31
N VAL A 83 -2.78 18.16 -11.07
CA VAL A 83 -3.53 17.21 -10.24
C VAL A 83 -4.25 17.87 -9.06
N TYR A 84 -4.22 19.21 -8.98
CA TYR A 84 -4.87 19.94 -7.89
C TYR A 84 -6.39 20.10 -8.11
N PRO A 85 -7.24 19.95 -7.07
CA PRO A 85 -6.92 19.35 -5.79
C PRO A 85 -6.65 17.85 -5.92
N TRP A 86 -5.72 17.33 -5.09
CA TRP A 86 -5.42 15.91 -5.11
C TRP A 86 -6.61 15.06 -4.62
N VAL A 87 -6.96 14.04 -5.40
CA VAL A 87 -7.93 13.00 -5.04
C VAL A 87 -7.37 11.65 -5.46
N ASN A 88 -7.49 10.64 -4.61
CA ASN A 88 -6.81 9.36 -4.83
C ASN A 88 -7.21 8.64 -6.13
N ASN A 89 -8.43 8.83 -6.61
CA ASN A 89 -8.86 8.22 -7.89
C ASN A 89 -8.09 8.75 -9.12
N LYS A 90 -7.44 9.93 -9.03
CA LYS A 90 -6.59 10.44 -10.11
C LYS A 90 -5.41 9.51 -10.41
N LYS A 91 -4.94 8.78 -9.41
CA LYS A 91 -3.88 7.78 -9.60
C LYS A 91 -4.23 6.73 -10.64
N ILE A 92 -5.49 6.37 -10.80
CA ILE A 92 -5.94 5.34 -11.75
C ILE A 92 -5.48 5.68 -13.16
N GLN A 93 -5.82 6.89 -13.62
CA GLN A 93 -5.43 7.37 -14.95
C GLN A 93 -3.91 7.57 -15.04
N LEU A 94 -3.31 8.22 -14.04
CA LEU A 94 -1.88 8.53 -14.03
C LEU A 94 -1.00 7.27 -14.08
N ILE A 95 -1.32 6.26 -13.31
CA ILE A 95 -0.59 4.98 -13.31
C ILE A 95 -0.84 4.24 -14.62
N TYR A 96 -2.07 4.21 -15.14
CA TYR A 96 -2.35 3.63 -16.43
C TYR A 96 -1.50 4.25 -17.55
N ASP A 97 -1.43 5.59 -17.61
CA ASP A 97 -0.66 6.31 -18.61
C ASP A 97 0.86 6.05 -18.47
N ALA A 98 1.36 6.07 -17.24
CA ALA A 98 2.77 5.77 -16.95
C ALA A 98 3.15 4.35 -17.42
N LEU A 99 2.29 3.38 -17.14
CA LEU A 99 2.51 1.99 -17.54
C LEU A 99 2.66 1.81 -19.07
N GLN A 100 1.96 2.64 -19.89
CA GLN A 100 2.05 2.50 -21.35
C GLN A 100 3.48 2.66 -21.89
N ASN A 101 4.31 3.46 -21.21
CA ASN A 101 5.68 3.76 -21.61
C ASN A 101 6.73 2.84 -20.95
N VAL A 102 6.32 1.84 -20.17
CA VAL A 102 7.25 0.90 -19.53
C VAL A 102 7.58 -0.25 -20.47
N GLU A 103 8.88 -0.47 -20.66
CA GLU A 103 9.44 -1.59 -21.46
C GLU A 103 9.97 -2.74 -20.59
N ALA A 104 10.28 -2.47 -19.31
CA ALA A 104 10.75 -3.50 -18.38
C ALA A 104 9.72 -4.63 -18.23
N GLU A 105 10.19 -5.85 -18.03
CA GLU A 105 9.35 -7.05 -17.89
C GLU A 105 8.42 -6.96 -16.66
N TYR A 106 8.93 -6.36 -15.57
CA TYR A 106 8.22 -6.20 -14.31
C TYR A 106 8.09 -4.73 -13.92
N CYS A 107 6.99 -4.41 -13.23
CA CYS A 107 6.79 -3.12 -12.57
C CYS A 107 6.55 -3.29 -11.09
N LEU A 108 7.16 -2.39 -10.31
CA LEU A 108 6.88 -2.18 -8.89
C LEU A 108 6.22 -0.81 -8.73
N ILE A 109 4.95 -0.78 -8.34
CA ILE A 109 4.18 0.45 -8.13
C ILE A 109 4.05 0.69 -6.64
N LEU A 110 4.46 1.88 -6.16
CA LEU A 110 4.52 2.22 -4.74
C LEU A 110 3.85 3.57 -4.48
N ASP A 111 3.05 3.66 -3.42
CA ASP A 111 2.60 4.94 -2.87
C ASP A 111 3.81 5.76 -2.42
N GLY A 112 3.86 7.05 -2.80
CA GLY A 112 5.05 7.85 -2.60
C GLY A 112 5.12 8.56 -1.25
N ILE A 113 3.98 8.81 -0.60
CA ILE A 113 3.90 9.67 0.60
C ILE A 113 4.12 8.90 1.91
N ASP A 114 3.85 7.60 1.91
CA ASP A 114 3.82 6.79 3.11
C ASP A 114 4.45 5.39 2.91
N VAL A 115 5.36 5.28 1.95
CA VAL A 115 6.12 4.07 1.65
C VAL A 115 7.61 4.32 1.78
N THR A 116 8.35 3.30 2.24
CA THR A 116 9.81 3.26 2.26
C THR A 116 10.32 1.89 1.81
N ILE A 117 11.49 1.84 1.19
CA ILE A 117 12.19 0.61 0.86
C ILE A 117 13.24 0.37 1.95
N ASN A 118 13.21 -0.79 2.59
CA ASN A 118 13.96 -1.03 3.81
C ASN A 118 15.23 -1.85 3.59
N GLN A 119 15.40 -2.42 2.41
CA GLN A 119 16.59 -3.18 1.99
C GLN A 119 16.63 -3.35 0.48
N ASP A 120 17.71 -3.92 -0.05
CA ASP A 120 17.84 -4.24 -1.47
C ASP A 120 16.72 -5.14 -1.98
N LEU A 121 16.31 -4.90 -3.21
CA LEU A 121 15.20 -5.59 -3.88
C LEU A 121 15.69 -6.64 -4.89
N ASN A 122 16.94 -7.09 -4.83
CA ASN A 122 17.55 -7.99 -5.81
C ASN A 122 16.77 -9.30 -6.01
N ASP A 123 16.12 -9.81 -4.97
CA ASP A 123 15.34 -11.05 -4.97
C ASP A 123 13.82 -10.83 -5.03
N VAL A 124 13.37 -9.58 -5.21
CA VAL A 124 11.93 -9.26 -5.15
C VAL A 124 11.13 -9.94 -6.25
N ILE A 125 11.72 -10.07 -7.45
CA ILE A 125 11.09 -10.76 -8.58
C ILE A 125 10.99 -12.27 -8.32
N ASP A 126 12.03 -12.87 -7.73
CA ASP A 126 12.00 -14.29 -7.39
C ASP A 126 10.96 -14.60 -6.32
N ILE A 127 10.85 -13.74 -5.31
CA ILE A 127 9.78 -13.85 -4.31
C ILE A 127 8.41 -13.70 -4.98
N PHE A 128 8.23 -12.69 -5.83
CA PHE A 128 7.00 -12.48 -6.58
C PHE A 128 6.58 -13.72 -7.38
N LYS A 129 7.51 -14.34 -8.10
CA LYS A 129 7.25 -15.55 -8.90
C LYS A 129 6.76 -16.73 -8.06
N THR A 130 7.14 -16.82 -6.79
CA THR A 130 6.67 -17.92 -5.91
C THR A 130 5.18 -17.89 -5.63
N TYR A 131 4.50 -16.77 -5.85
CA TYR A 131 3.04 -16.67 -5.70
C TYR A 131 2.27 -17.31 -6.86
N GLY A 132 2.92 -17.58 -8.00
CA GLY A 132 2.28 -18.15 -9.19
C GLY A 132 1.18 -17.27 -9.76
N LYS A 133 1.27 -15.97 -9.54
CA LYS A 133 0.32 -14.93 -9.99
C LYS A 133 1.03 -13.91 -10.86
N LYS A 134 0.27 -13.17 -11.67
CA LYS A 134 0.83 -12.14 -12.55
C LYS A 134 0.93 -10.77 -11.88
N ILE A 135 0.16 -10.54 -10.83
CA ILE A 135 0.17 -9.29 -10.04
C ILE A 135 -0.01 -9.65 -8.57
N ILE A 136 0.82 -9.08 -7.71
CA ILE A 136 0.71 -9.17 -6.25
C ILE A 136 0.60 -7.77 -5.67
N PHE A 137 -0.52 -7.50 -5.01
CA PHE A 137 -0.72 -6.29 -4.21
C PHE A 137 -0.24 -6.49 -2.78
N ASN A 138 0.02 -5.41 -2.06
CA ASN A 138 0.21 -5.50 -0.62
C ASN A 138 -1.08 -5.87 0.09
N ALA A 139 -0.95 -6.42 1.29
CA ALA A 139 -2.07 -6.88 2.10
C ALA A 139 -2.24 -6.04 3.36
N THR A 140 -3.49 -5.88 3.80
CA THR A 140 -3.85 -5.14 5.02
C THR A 140 -4.75 -6.00 5.93
N PRO A 141 -4.74 -5.78 7.25
CA PRO A 141 -5.60 -6.53 8.17
C PRO A 141 -7.08 -6.14 8.11
N TRP A 142 -7.43 -5.02 7.46
CA TRP A 142 -8.78 -4.49 7.41
C TRP A 142 -9.25 -4.18 5.99
N ALA A 143 -10.51 -4.54 5.70
CA ALA A 143 -11.15 -4.13 4.46
C ALA A 143 -11.46 -2.62 4.49
N HIS A 144 -10.98 -1.86 3.52
CA HIS A 144 -11.37 -0.48 3.29
C HIS A 144 -11.46 -0.21 1.79
N PRO A 145 -12.57 0.32 1.30
CA PRO A 145 -13.87 0.42 1.93
C PRO A 145 -14.51 -0.96 2.18
N HIS A 146 -15.36 -1.05 3.20
CA HIS A 146 -15.97 -2.32 3.64
C HIS A 146 -16.99 -2.94 2.66
N VAL A 147 -17.40 -2.19 1.64
CA VAL A 147 -18.49 -2.57 0.73
C VAL A 147 -18.12 -3.59 -0.34
N ILE A 148 -16.84 -3.81 -0.58
CA ILE A 148 -16.41 -4.83 -1.53
C ILE A 148 -16.21 -6.11 -0.77
N LEU A 149 -17.15 -6.96 -1.04
CA LEU A 149 -17.38 -8.27 -0.50
C LEU A 149 -16.13 -9.07 -0.20
N ASP A 150 -16.27 -9.86 0.79
CA ASP A 150 -15.45 -11.01 1.10
C ASP A 150 -15.51 -12.02 -0.05
N LEU A 151 -14.74 -11.74 -1.10
CA LEU A 151 -14.67 -12.59 -2.29
C LEU A 151 -13.98 -13.92 -2.01
N VAL A 152 -13.21 -13.97 -0.93
CA VAL A 152 -12.56 -15.20 -0.48
C VAL A 152 -13.20 -15.61 0.85
N PRO A 153 -14.03 -16.67 0.87
CA PRO A 153 -14.55 -17.20 2.13
C PRO A 153 -13.41 -17.69 3.03
N ASN A 154 -13.60 -17.60 4.34
CA ASN A 154 -12.64 -18.05 5.36
C ASN A 154 -11.22 -17.49 5.21
N ARG A 155 -11.09 -16.28 4.65
CA ARG A 155 -9.78 -15.69 4.32
C ARG A 155 -8.83 -15.57 5.52
N LYS A 156 -9.34 -15.27 6.73
CA LYS A 156 -8.51 -15.21 7.93
C LYS A 156 -7.92 -16.57 8.29
N GLU A 157 -8.67 -17.63 8.13
CA GLU A 157 -8.22 -18.99 8.37
C GLU A 157 -7.17 -19.40 7.34
N LEU A 158 -7.35 -18.96 6.08
CA LEU A 158 -6.45 -19.28 4.98
C LEU A 158 -5.19 -18.43 4.96
N TYR A 159 -5.30 -17.13 5.24
CA TYR A 159 -4.22 -16.15 5.01
C TYR A 159 -3.78 -15.40 6.28
N GLY A 160 -4.44 -15.62 7.43
CA GLY A 160 -4.08 -14.98 8.69
C GLY A 160 -4.47 -13.50 8.76
N THR A 161 -3.66 -12.71 9.47
CA THR A 161 -3.96 -11.31 9.79
C THR A 161 -4.06 -10.40 8.57
N TYR A 162 -3.16 -10.55 7.60
CA TYR A 162 -3.09 -9.72 6.40
C TYR A 162 -3.86 -10.38 5.26
N CYS A 163 -5.17 -10.24 5.26
CA CYS A 163 -6.07 -11.00 4.38
C CYS A 163 -6.93 -10.15 3.43
N PHE A 164 -6.65 -8.85 3.34
CA PHE A 164 -7.35 -7.96 2.41
C PHE A 164 -6.36 -7.23 1.49
N LEU A 165 -6.69 -7.12 0.22
CA LEU A 165 -5.90 -6.35 -0.74
C LEU A 165 -5.90 -4.86 -0.36
N ASN A 166 -4.70 -4.24 -0.41
CA ASN A 166 -4.49 -2.81 -0.33
C ASN A 166 -3.84 -2.32 -1.62
N ALA A 167 -4.31 -1.20 -2.19
CA ALA A 167 -3.89 -0.70 -3.49
C ALA A 167 -2.59 0.11 -3.47
N GLY A 168 -2.08 0.47 -2.27
CA GLY A 168 -0.93 1.39 -2.15
C GLY A 168 0.40 0.85 -2.69
N CYS A 169 0.55 -0.48 -2.81
CA CYS A 169 1.75 -1.09 -3.40
C CYS A 169 1.39 -2.34 -4.18
N CYS A 170 2.04 -2.55 -5.32
CA CYS A 170 1.98 -3.82 -6.05
C CYS A 170 3.22 -4.07 -6.89
N ILE A 171 3.47 -5.34 -7.20
CA ILE A 171 4.44 -5.81 -8.17
C ILE A 171 3.75 -6.74 -9.16
N GLY A 172 4.16 -6.71 -10.42
CA GLY A 172 3.60 -7.62 -11.42
C GLY A 172 4.32 -7.58 -12.75
N GLU A 173 3.95 -8.52 -13.62
CA GLU A 173 4.31 -8.49 -15.04
C GLU A 173 3.76 -7.20 -15.64
N THR A 174 4.60 -6.42 -16.33
CA THR A 174 4.20 -5.12 -16.91
C THR A 174 2.98 -5.25 -17.83
N LYS A 175 2.96 -6.30 -18.66
CA LYS A 175 1.81 -6.57 -19.55
C LYS A 175 0.53 -6.78 -18.76
N ALA A 176 0.57 -7.60 -17.72
CA ALA A 176 -0.61 -7.88 -16.88
C ALA A 176 -1.07 -6.62 -16.12
N LEU A 177 -0.14 -5.80 -15.65
CA LEU A 177 -0.46 -4.52 -15.01
C LEU A 177 -1.14 -3.55 -15.98
N LYS A 178 -0.69 -3.45 -17.24
CA LYS A 178 -1.34 -2.64 -18.28
C LYS A 178 -2.80 -3.06 -18.49
N GLU A 179 -3.04 -4.37 -18.63
CA GLU A 179 -4.37 -4.95 -18.82
C GLU A 179 -5.25 -4.71 -17.58
N PHE A 180 -4.72 -4.94 -16.38
CA PHE A 180 -5.43 -4.77 -15.12
C PHE A 180 -5.80 -3.30 -14.85
N TYR A 181 -4.86 -2.35 -15.01
CA TYR A 181 -5.15 -0.93 -14.81
C TYR A 181 -6.06 -0.36 -15.90
N LYS A 182 -6.07 -0.94 -17.10
CA LYS A 182 -7.10 -0.63 -18.12
C LYS A 182 -8.49 -1.00 -17.61
N GLU A 183 -8.66 -2.18 -17.03
CA GLU A 183 -9.95 -2.58 -16.46
C GLU A 183 -10.34 -1.71 -15.26
N VAL A 184 -9.40 -1.38 -14.36
CA VAL A 184 -9.64 -0.44 -13.26
C VAL A 184 -10.16 0.89 -13.79
N LEU A 185 -9.52 1.43 -14.83
CA LEU A 185 -9.92 2.68 -15.47
C LEU A 185 -11.30 2.58 -16.14
N ASP A 186 -11.61 1.47 -16.81
CA ASP A 186 -12.92 1.25 -17.43
C ASP A 186 -14.04 1.19 -16.38
N ILE A 187 -13.80 0.49 -15.25
CA ILE A 187 -14.75 0.47 -14.13
C ILE A 187 -14.93 1.87 -13.55
N PHE A 188 -13.84 2.63 -13.37
CA PHE A 188 -13.89 4.00 -12.87
C PHE A 188 -14.72 4.91 -13.78
N ASN A 189 -14.44 4.90 -15.09
CA ASN A 189 -15.12 5.72 -16.07
C ASN A 189 -16.61 5.36 -16.25
N ALA A 190 -16.98 4.10 -16.00
CA ALA A 190 -18.37 3.66 -16.04
C ALA A 190 -19.14 3.99 -14.74
N THR A 191 -18.47 4.44 -13.68
CA THR A 191 -19.08 4.75 -12.38
C THR A 191 -19.37 6.24 -12.28
N LYS A 192 -20.63 6.61 -11.99
CA LYS A 192 -21.00 8.00 -11.80
C LYS A 192 -20.67 8.50 -10.40
N LYS A 193 -20.07 9.68 -10.30
CA LYS A 193 -19.66 10.29 -9.04
C LYS A 193 -20.79 10.41 -8.02
N GLU A 194 -21.96 10.82 -8.49
CA GLU A 194 -23.15 11.09 -7.67
C GLU A 194 -23.80 9.82 -7.13
N GLU A 195 -23.51 8.68 -7.75
CA GLU A 195 -24.12 7.39 -7.42
C GLU A 195 -23.22 6.55 -6.49
N ASP A 196 -21.94 6.96 -6.28
CA ASP A 196 -20.99 6.13 -5.52
C ASP A 196 -20.19 6.94 -4.48
N LYS A 197 -20.51 6.72 -3.21
CA LYS A 197 -19.84 7.39 -2.08
C LYS A 197 -18.34 7.11 -1.96
N TYR A 198 -17.84 6.10 -2.66
CA TYR A 198 -16.41 5.73 -2.69
C TYR A 198 -15.71 6.16 -3.98
N TRP A 199 -16.36 7.01 -4.77
CA TRP A 199 -15.84 7.46 -6.06
C TRP A 199 -14.42 8.07 -5.96
N GLU A 200 -14.05 8.67 -4.84
CA GLU A 200 -12.71 9.25 -4.62
C GLU A 200 -11.63 8.22 -4.27
N SER A 201 -12.00 6.97 -4.04
CA SER A 201 -11.08 5.92 -3.58
C SER A 201 -10.55 5.07 -4.72
N GLU A 202 -9.26 5.22 -5.07
CA GLU A 202 -8.56 4.30 -5.98
C GLU A 202 -8.72 2.84 -5.52
N GLN A 203 -8.50 2.58 -4.24
CA GLN A 203 -8.57 1.23 -3.68
C GLN A 203 -9.92 0.54 -3.91
N TYR A 204 -11.00 1.31 -3.96
CA TYR A 204 -12.33 0.80 -4.28
C TYR A 204 -12.38 0.19 -5.69
N PHE A 205 -11.85 0.89 -6.68
CA PHE A 205 -11.85 0.46 -8.07
C PHE A 205 -10.88 -0.69 -8.33
N VAL A 206 -9.70 -0.63 -7.72
CA VAL A 206 -8.72 -1.72 -7.76
C VAL A 206 -9.32 -3.00 -7.19
N ARG A 207 -10.06 -2.93 -6.09
CA ARG A 207 -10.72 -4.10 -5.49
C ARG A 207 -11.88 -4.62 -6.33
N LYS A 208 -12.62 -3.75 -7.02
CA LYS A 208 -13.65 -4.17 -8.00
C LYS A 208 -13.02 -4.96 -9.17
N ALA A 209 -11.90 -4.50 -9.70
CA ALA A 209 -11.18 -5.21 -10.74
C ALA A 209 -10.56 -6.52 -10.21
N PHE A 210 -9.97 -6.52 -9.01
CA PHE A 210 -9.46 -7.71 -8.35
C PHE A 210 -10.51 -8.81 -8.26
N ALA A 211 -11.76 -8.46 -7.92
CA ALA A 211 -12.87 -9.41 -7.82
C ALA A 211 -13.09 -10.27 -9.08
N LYS A 212 -12.74 -9.73 -10.24
CA LYS A 212 -12.89 -10.39 -11.54
C LYS A 212 -11.60 -11.09 -12.00
N ASN A 213 -10.46 -10.80 -11.36
CA ASN A 213 -9.14 -11.23 -11.81
C ASN A 213 -8.38 -12.09 -10.78
N MET A 214 -9.07 -12.77 -9.86
CA MET A 214 -8.45 -13.54 -8.77
C MET A 214 -7.53 -14.68 -9.25
N ASP A 215 -7.68 -15.14 -10.48
CA ASP A 215 -6.81 -16.16 -11.07
C ASP A 215 -5.40 -15.61 -11.36
N THR A 216 -5.30 -14.32 -11.69
CA THR A 216 -4.05 -13.66 -12.11
C THR A 216 -3.54 -12.63 -11.11
N VAL A 217 -4.42 -12.08 -10.27
CA VAL A 217 -4.13 -11.04 -9.27
C VAL A 217 -4.32 -11.60 -7.88
N PHE A 218 -3.40 -11.31 -6.96
CA PHE A 218 -3.52 -11.69 -5.56
C PHE A 218 -2.87 -10.66 -4.63
N PHE A 219 -2.69 -10.99 -3.36
CA PHE A 219 -2.09 -10.10 -2.36
C PHE A 219 -1.05 -10.84 -1.51
N ASP A 220 -0.08 -10.08 -0.99
CA ASP A 220 1.05 -10.56 -0.18
C ASP A 220 0.64 -10.81 1.28
N TYR A 221 -0.16 -11.86 1.50
CA TYR A 221 -0.69 -12.22 2.83
C TYR A 221 0.39 -12.64 3.84
N ASP A 222 1.56 -13.03 3.35
CA ASP A 222 2.70 -13.43 4.19
C ASP A 222 3.67 -12.28 4.47
N CYS A 223 3.40 -11.07 3.94
CA CYS A 223 4.25 -9.88 4.05
C CYS A 223 5.70 -10.14 3.61
N ARG A 224 5.91 -10.96 2.57
CA ARG A 224 7.24 -11.32 2.06
C ARG A 224 7.90 -10.20 1.26
N ILE A 225 7.08 -9.31 0.67
CA ILE A 225 7.51 -8.15 -0.10
C ILE A 225 7.09 -6.86 0.63
N PHE A 226 5.82 -6.78 1.05
CA PHE A 226 5.20 -5.58 1.59
C PHE A 226 4.76 -5.76 3.04
N GLN A 227 5.25 -4.93 3.96
CA GLN A 227 4.75 -4.84 5.31
C GLN A 227 3.87 -3.62 5.48
N VAL A 228 2.57 -3.81 5.71
CA VAL A 228 1.65 -2.72 6.03
C VAL A 228 1.62 -2.48 7.54
N TRP A 229 1.87 -1.22 7.95
CA TRP A 229 1.89 -0.78 9.35
C TRP A 229 0.51 -0.28 9.78
N HIS A 230 -0.44 -1.19 9.86
CA HIS A 230 -1.80 -0.87 10.28
C HIS A 230 -2.14 -1.61 11.59
N LYS A 231 -3.07 -1.05 12.39
CA LYS A 231 -3.54 -1.73 13.58
C LYS A 231 -4.11 -3.10 13.22
N THR A 232 -3.65 -4.14 13.89
CA THR A 232 -4.14 -5.51 13.79
C THR A 232 -5.06 -5.84 14.96
N GLU A 233 -5.64 -7.03 14.98
CA GLU A 233 -6.45 -7.51 16.10
C GLU A 233 -5.63 -7.67 17.39
N VAL A 234 -4.35 -8.02 17.24
CA VAL A 234 -3.42 -8.17 18.37
C VAL A 234 -2.78 -6.85 18.81
N GLY A 235 -3.04 -5.75 18.09
CA GLY A 235 -2.53 -4.42 18.46
C GLY A 235 -1.90 -3.66 17.30
N LEU A 236 -1.16 -2.59 17.64
CA LEU A 236 -0.35 -1.84 16.67
C LEU A 236 1.00 -2.52 16.52
N PRO A 237 1.43 -2.79 15.27
CA PRO A 237 2.78 -3.28 15.04
C PRO A 237 3.80 -2.23 15.48
N ASP A 238 4.89 -2.70 16.04
CA ASP A 238 6.06 -1.91 16.46
C ASP A 238 7.31 -2.74 16.20
N ILE A 239 8.50 -2.15 16.30
CA ILE A 239 9.75 -2.88 16.16
C ILE A 239 10.40 -3.03 17.53
N ASP A 240 10.77 -4.23 17.87
CA ASP A 240 11.73 -4.49 18.94
C ASP A 240 13.12 -4.06 18.43
N GLU A 241 13.63 -2.98 18.98
CA GLU A 241 14.90 -2.40 18.55
C GLU A 241 16.12 -3.28 18.87
N THR A 242 15.96 -4.27 19.75
CA THR A 242 17.03 -5.20 20.11
C THR A 242 17.14 -6.35 19.12
N THR A 243 15.98 -6.89 18.71
CA THR A 243 15.91 -8.06 17.83
C THR A 243 15.62 -7.73 16.37
N GLY A 244 15.09 -6.52 16.09
CA GLY A 244 14.60 -6.12 14.77
C GLY A 244 13.25 -6.75 14.38
N ASN A 245 12.62 -7.51 15.28
CA ASN A 245 11.35 -8.19 15.01
C ASN A 245 10.16 -7.26 15.17
N ILE A 246 9.09 -7.49 14.38
CA ILE A 246 7.80 -6.88 14.65
C ILE A 246 7.22 -7.46 15.94
N THR A 247 6.87 -6.57 16.84
CA THR A 247 6.08 -6.82 18.04
C THR A 247 4.73 -6.15 17.91
N TYR A 248 3.81 -6.40 18.86
CA TYR A 248 2.50 -5.77 18.84
C TYR A 248 2.23 -5.07 20.17
N ARG A 249 2.00 -3.77 20.11
CA ARG A 249 1.63 -2.97 21.27
C ARG A 249 0.12 -3.05 21.47
N ILE A 250 -0.31 -3.68 22.56
CA ILE A 250 -1.73 -3.74 22.95
C ILE A 250 -2.22 -2.33 23.30
N ILE A 251 -3.20 -1.84 22.56
CA ILE A 251 -3.87 -0.58 22.89
C ILE A 251 -5.16 -0.92 23.64
N HIS A 252 -5.15 -0.68 24.94
CA HIS A 252 -6.38 -0.65 25.70
C HIS A 252 -7.19 0.58 25.30
N VAL A 253 -8.14 0.42 24.40
CA VAL A 253 -9.13 1.45 24.12
C VAL A 253 -10.05 1.50 25.34
N LYS A 254 -9.90 2.52 26.20
CA LYS A 254 -10.95 2.83 27.16
C LYS A 254 -12.24 3.06 26.36
N LYS A 255 -13.22 2.15 26.48
CA LYS A 255 -14.57 2.41 25.98
C LYS A 255 -15.00 3.74 26.57
N ARG A 256 -15.28 4.75 25.73
CA ARG A 256 -16.04 5.91 26.17
C ARG A 256 -17.33 5.34 26.79
N LYS A 257 -17.58 5.62 28.06
CA LYS A 257 -18.91 5.42 28.63
C LYS A 257 -19.83 6.28 27.77
N GLU A 258 -20.80 5.66 27.14
CA GLU A 258 -21.93 6.36 26.58
C GLU A 258 -22.62 7.03 27.80
N ASP A 259 -22.49 8.35 27.89
CA ASP A 259 -23.29 9.15 28.83
C ASP A 259 -24.73 9.11 28.30
N ASN A 260 -25.46 8.07 28.70
CA ASN A 260 -26.91 8.05 28.67
C ASN A 260 -27.42 8.87 29.84
N SER A 261 -27.31 10.19 29.79
CA SER A 261 -28.10 11.09 30.58
C SER A 261 -29.29 11.59 29.74
N SER A 262 -30.28 10.73 29.58
CA SER A 262 -31.64 11.17 29.29
C SER A 262 -32.22 11.77 30.58
N GLU A 263 -32.00 13.05 30.81
CA GLU A 263 -32.83 13.81 31.74
C GLU A 263 -34.22 13.97 31.10
N THR A 264 -35.13 13.16 31.58
CA THR A 264 -36.57 13.44 31.48
C THR A 264 -36.85 14.68 32.33
N LYS A 265 -37.11 15.80 31.66
CA LYS A 265 -37.81 16.93 32.31
C LYS A 265 -39.27 16.53 32.41
N GLU A 266 -39.70 16.22 33.63
CA GLU A 266 -41.11 16.30 33.99
C GLU A 266 -41.49 17.79 34.08
N GLU A 267 -42.52 18.18 33.34
CA GLU A 267 -43.24 19.45 33.50
C GLU A 267 -44.21 19.33 34.68
N ASP A 268 -44.12 20.26 35.63
CA ASP A 268 -45.20 20.69 36.48
C ASP A 268 -45.61 22.13 36.10
#